data_78c93a728c9a47ffeaafe0a244c48131
#
_entry.id   78c93a728c9a47ffeaafe0a244c48131
#
_cell.length_a   1.000
_cell.length_b   1.000
_cell.length_c   1.000
_cell.angle_alpha   90.00
_cell.angle_beta   90.00
_cell.angle_gamma   90.00
#
_symmetry.space_group_name_H-M   'P 1'
#
loop_
_entity.id
_entity.type
_entity.pdbx_description
1 polymer ?
#
loop_
_entity_poly.entity_id
_entity_poly.type
_entity_poly.pdbx_seq_one_letter_code
_entity_poly.pdbx_strand_id
1 'polypeptide(L)'
;MWQEYQEGKQTYAQLSKKYNCSKRTIQRTIDLHSIVLPRKVARMVIILMDTTYWGRGFGVMLFKDAITKENLLKYYVKTETNYLYQKGIEELQSLGFVVIAIVCDGRKGLMQSFKNIPVQMCQFHQVAIIRRYITKNPKLQASKDLKSIVDMRSNRQKVGCF
;
A
#
# COMPACT_ATOMS: atom_id res chain seq x y z
N MET A 1 5.01 -19.98 19.82
CA MET A 1 3.64 -19.49 19.55
C MET A 1 3.63 -18.21 18.70
N TRP A 2 4.30 -17.10 19.11
CA TRP A 2 4.35 -15.86 18.31
C TRP A 2 4.97 -16.08 16.93
N GLN A 3 6.14 -16.69 16.83
CA GLN A 3 6.78 -16.99 15.54
C GLN A 3 5.90 -17.86 14.63
N GLU A 4 5.23 -18.85 15.16
CA GLU A 4 4.32 -19.71 14.40
C GLU A 4 3.09 -18.94 13.89
N TYR A 5 2.61 -17.96 14.64
CA TYR A 5 1.54 -17.08 14.22
C TYR A 5 2.01 -16.14 13.09
N GLN A 6 3.17 -15.50 13.29
CA GLN A 6 3.68 -14.48 12.38
C GLN A 6 4.30 -15.08 11.10
N GLU A 7 5.23 -16.01 11.24
CA GLU A 7 6.00 -16.61 10.15
C GLU A 7 5.31 -17.84 9.57
N GLY A 8 4.78 -18.68 10.44
CA GLY A 8 4.07 -19.90 10.06
C GLY A 8 2.62 -19.66 9.60
N LYS A 9 2.12 -18.43 9.66
CA LYS A 9 0.75 -18.04 9.26
C LYS A 9 -0.34 -18.93 9.87
N GLN A 10 -0.10 -19.48 11.07
CA GLN A 10 -1.06 -20.36 11.74
C GLN A 10 -2.21 -19.55 12.33
N THR A 11 -3.41 -20.08 12.19
CA THR A 11 -4.62 -19.46 12.75
C THR A 11 -4.73 -19.73 14.26
N TYR A 12 -5.49 -18.89 14.98
CA TYR A 12 -5.79 -19.12 16.40
C TYR A 12 -6.38 -20.51 16.66
N ALA A 13 -7.16 -21.06 15.72
CA ALA A 13 -7.73 -22.41 15.85
C ALA A 13 -6.66 -23.51 15.76
N GLN A 14 -5.69 -23.36 14.88
CA GLN A 14 -4.58 -24.33 14.75
C GLN A 14 -3.68 -24.27 15.97
N LEU A 15 -3.32 -23.06 16.42
CA LEU A 15 -2.53 -22.86 17.65
C LEU A 15 -3.26 -23.37 18.88
N SER A 16 -4.58 -23.14 19.00
CA SER A 16 -5.42 -23.66 20.09
C SER A 16 -5.35 -25.18 20.19
N LYS A 17 -5.46 -25.89 19.06
CA LYS A 17 -5.29 -27.35 19.02
C LYS A 17 -3.88 -27.78 19.39
N LYS A 18 -2.87 -27.13 18.82
CA LYS A 18 -1.45 -27.49 19.05
C LYS A 18 -1.03 -27.29 20.50
N TYR A 19 -1.46 -26.22 21.14
CA TYR A 19 -1.09 -25.88 22.52
C TYR A 19 -2.11 -26.34 23.56
N ASN A 20 -3.15 -27.04 23.14
CA ASN A 20 -4.23 -27.56 23.99
C ASN A 20 -4.82 -26.49 24.92
N CYS A 21 -5.11 -25.30 24.38
CA CYS A 21 -5.68 -24.17 25.14
C CYS A 21 -6.75 -23.46 24.32
N SER A 22 -7.55 -22.60 24.98
CA SER A 22 -8.63 -21.89 24.29
C SER A 22 -8.10 -20.86 23.26
N LYS A 23 -8.88 -20.59 22.21
CA LYS A 23 -8.56 -19.52 21.24
C LYS A 23 -8.35 -18.16 21.93
N ARG A 24 -9.11 -17.89 23.00
CA ARG A 24 -8.99 -16.66 23.79
C ARG A 24 -7.66 -16.58 24.52
N THR A 25 -7.15 -17.72 25.02
CA THR A 25 -5.81 -17.80 25.63
C THR A 25 -4.73 -17.54 24.60
N ILE A 26 -4.83 -18.15 23.41
CA ILE A 26 -3.90 -17.88 22.29
C ILE A 26 -3.89 -16.39 21.96
N GLN A 27 -5.06 -15.79 21.77
CA GLN A 27 -5.18 -14.37 21.45
C GLN A 27 -4.51 -13.48 22.50
N ARG A 28 -4.83 -13.69 23.78
CA ARG A 28 -4.21 -12.94 24.90
C ARG A 28 -2.70 -13.08 24.92
N THR A 29 -2.17 -14.29 24.68
CA THR A 29 -0.73 -14.53 24.67
C THR A 29 -0.06 -13.83 23.49
N ILE A 30 -0.70 -13.78 22.32
CA ILE A 30 -0.19 -13.08 21.15
C ILE A 30 -0.27 -11.57 21.35
N ASP A 31 -1.36 -11.05 21.92
CA ASP A 31 -1.56 -9.61 22.18
C ASP A 31 -0.57 -9.04 23.21
N LEU A 32 -0.01 -9.91 24.09
CA LEU A 32 1.06 -9.52 25.02
C LEU A 32 2.42 -9.31 24.33
N HIS A 33 2.60 -9.78 23.10
CA HIS A 33 3.82 -9.56 22.35
C HIS A 33 3.90 -8.12 21.84
N SER A 34 4.76 -7.31 22.43
CA SER A 34 5.11 -6.00 21.90
C SER A 34 6.12 -6.15 20.76
N ILE A 35 5.74 -5.69 19.57
CA ILE A 35 6.66 -5.62 18.44
C ILE A 35 7.48 -4.34 18.59
N VAL A 36 8.77 -4.48 18.87
CA VAL A 36 9.70 -3.35 18.77
C VAL A 36 9.96 -3.11 17.29
N LEU A 37 9.31 -2.09 16.73
CA LEU A 37 9.58 -1.69 15.37
C LEU A 37 10.98 -1.05 15.32
N PRO A 38 11.84 -1.44 14.34
CA PRO A 38 13.14 -0.82 14.20
C PRO A 38 12.99 0.68 13.93
N ARG A 39 13.89 1.49 14.53
CA ARG A 39 13.90 2.94 14.30
C ARG A 39 14.17 3.20 12.82
N LYS A 40 13.29 3.93 12.17
CA LYS A 40 13.45 4.29 10.77
C LYS A 40 14.55 5.33 10.63
N VAL A 41 15.53 5.04 9.78
CA VAL A 41 16.65 5.95 9.51
C VAL A 41 16.23 6.92 8.41
N ALA A 42 16.38 8.22 8.71
CA ALA A 42 16.13 9.29 7.74
C ALA A 42 17.06 9.16 6.53
N ARG A 43 16.49 9.26 5.32
CA ARG A 43 17.18 9.10 4.04
C ARG A 43 16.40 9.72 2.90
N MET A 44 16.97 9.76 1.71
CA MET A 44 16.23 10.06 0.48
C MET A 44 15.29 8.91 0.13
N VAL A 45 14.03 9.23 -0.20
CA VAL A 45 12.98 8.24 -0.45
C VAL A 45 12.09 8.62 -1.62
N ILE A 46 11.61 7.62 -2.33
CA ILE A 46 10.48 7.72 -3.26
C ILE A 46 9.27 7.14 -2.54
N ILE A 47 8.24 7.94 -2.32
CA ILE A 47 7.07 7.53 -1.54
C ILE A 47 5.98 6.96 -2.44
N LEU A 48 5.58 5.73 -2.18
CA LEU A 48 4.32 5.16 -2.67
C LEU A 48 3.22 5.47 -1.65
N MET A 49 2.16 6.13 -2.09
CA MET A 49 1.00 6.45 -1.25
C MET A 49 -0.23 5.74 -1.77
N ASP A 50 -0.94 5.05 -0.88
CA ASP A 50 -2.20 4.39 -1.19
C ASP A 50 -3.07 4.24 0.07
N THR A 51 -4.39 4.14 -0.11
CA THR A 51 -5.33 3.89 0.97
C THR A 51 -6.14 2.63 0.67
N THR A 52 -6.05 1.66 1.55
CA THR A 52 -6.84 0.42 1.46
C THR A 52 -7.96 0.45 2.50
N TYR A 53 -9.18 0.11 2.07
CA TYR A 53 -10.37 0.08 2.92
C TYR A 53 -10.81 -1.35 3.26
N TRP A 54 -11.23 -1.54 4.51
CA TRP A 54 -11.92 -2.74 4.98
C TRP A 54 -13.34 -2.36 5.40
N GLY A 55 -14.29 -2.62 4.50
CA GLY A 55 -15.69 -2.23 4.71
C GLY A 55 -15.92 -0.72 4.62
N ARG A 56 -16.99 -0.25 5.25
CA ARG A 56 -17.37 1.17 5.26
C ARG A 56 -16.81 1.87 6.51
N GLY A 57 -15.94 2.84 6.32
CA GLY A 57 -15.48 3.72 7.39
C GLY A 57 -14.22 3.30 8.14
N PHE A 58 -13.50 2.27 7.67
CA PHE A 58 -12.18 1.95 8.18
C PHE A 58 -11.21 1.74 7.01
N GLY A 59 -10.19 2.56 6.95
CA GLY A 59 -9.12 2.46 5.97
C GLY A 59 -7.75 2.64 6.61
N VAL A 60 -6.73 2.13 5.93
CA VAL A 60 -5.33 2.35 6.27
C VAL A 60 -4.66 3.05 5.10
N MET A 61 -4.22 4.27 5.34
CA MET A 61 -3.40 5.06 4.43
C MET A 61 -1.94 4.75 4.72
N LEU A 62 -1.21 4.32 3.71
CA LEU A 62 0.20 3.92 3.82
C LEU A 62 1.10 4.85 3.02
N PHE A 63 2.25 5.15 3.60
CA PHE A 63 3.38 5.82 2.96
C PHE A 63 4.56 4.85 2.99
N LYS A 64 4.89 4.30 1.84
CA LYS A 64 5.86 3.23 1.69
C LYS A 64 7.05 3.70 0.87
N ASP A 65 8.26 3.34 1.28
CA ASP A 65 9.44 3.54 0.43
C ASP A 65 9.38 2.61 -0.79
N ALA A 66 9.46 3.17 -1.98
CA ALA A 66 9.41 2.42 -3.23
C ALA A 66 10.60 1.47 -3.42
N ILE A 67 11.75 1.80 -2.82
CA ILE A 67 13.00 1.05 -2.98
C ILE A 67 13.09 -0.06 -1.94
N THR A 68 13.09 0.29 -0.66
CA THR A 68 13.24 -0.67 0.44
C THR A 68 11.97 -1.45 0.75
N LYS A 69 10.82 -1.02 0.22
CA LYS A 69 9.49 -1.58 0.52
C LYS A 69 9.07 -1.41 1.99
N GLU A 70 9.77 -0.59 2.74
CA GLU A 70 9.45 -0.31 4.13
C GLU A 70 8.22 0.60 4.25
N ASN A 71 7.31 0.29 5.16
CA ASN A 71 6.20 1.17 5.51
C ASN A 71 6.71 2.27 6.46
N LEU A 72 6.88 3.48 5.95
CA LEU A 72 7.45 4.60 6.71
C LEU A 72 6.43 5.25 7.63
N LEU A 73 5.18 5.42 7.17
CA LEU A 73 4.11 6.04 7.93
C LEU A 73 2.79 5.36 7.60
N LYS A 74 1.87 5.32 8.57
CA LYS A 74 0.51 4.83 8.37
C LYS A 74 -0.48 5.69 9.14
N TYR A 75 -1.64 5.94 8.54
CA TYR A 75 -2.79 6.54 9.21
C TYR A 75 -3.99 5.60 9.16
N TYR A 76 -4.75 5.57 10.24
CA TYR A 76 -6.08 4.96 10.25
C TYR A 76 -7.10 6.04 9.90
N VAL A 77 -7.86 5.84 8.84
CA VAL A 77 -8.76 6.86 8.30
C VAL A 77 -10.17 6.31 8.08
N LYS A 78 -11.17 7.16 8.29
CA LYS A 78 -12.56 6.87 7.87
C LYS A 78 -12.74 7.21 6.39
N THR A 79 -12.11 8.30 5.95
CA THR A 79 -12.17 8.79 4.58
C THR A 79 -10.81 9.36 4.20
N GLU A 80 -10.31 9.00 3.04
CA GLU A 80 -9.09 9.60 2.50
C GLU A 80 -9.36 11.02 2.00
N THR A 81 -8.41 11.91 2.23
CA THR A 81 -8.44 13.29 1.75
C THR A 81 -7.06 13.71 1.23
N ASN A 82 -7.01 14.64 0.28
CA ASN A 82 -5.74 15.18 -0.20
C ASN A 82 -4.93 15.81 0.95
N TYR A 83 -5.62 16.43 1.91
CA TYR A 83 -5.01 17.00 3.11
C TYR A 83 -4.23 15.95 3.93
N LEU A 84 -4.79 14.75 4.14
CA LEU A 84 -4.12 13.70 4.90
C LEU A 84 -2.87 13.17 4.20
N TYR A 85 -2.90 13.12 2.86
CA TYR A 85 -1.71 12.78 2.08
C TYR A 85 -0.62 13.85 2.18
N GLN A 86 -0.99 15.14 2.09
CA GLN A 86 -0.04 16.25 2.30
C GLN A 86 0.56 16.22 3.69
N LYS A 87 -0.28 16.09 4.73
CA LYS A 87 0.14 15.98 6.12
C LYS A 87 1.13 14.81 6.33
N GLY A 88 0.90 13.65 5.69
CA GLY A 88 1.80 12.52 5.78
C GLY A 88 3.17 12.77 5.15
N ILE A 89 3.22 13.50 4.05
CA ILE A 89 4.51 13.91 3.44
C ILE A 89 5.23 14.92 4.33
N GLU A 90 4.53 15.92 4.87
CA GLU A 90 5.09 16.90 5.82
C GLU A 90 5.64 16.22 7.08
N GLU A 91 4.91 15.23 7.62
CA GLU A 91 5.37 14.44 8.77
C GLU A 91 6.64 13.64 8.45
N LEU A 92 6.72 13.00 7.28
CA LEU A 92 7.94 12.31 6.86
C LEU A 92 9.13 13.26 6.72
N GLN A 93 8.90 14.45 6.16
CA GLN A 93 9.93 15.48 6.05
C GLN A 93 10.38 15.99 7.43
N SER A 94 9.46 16.16 8.38
CA SER A 94 9.78 16.54 9.76
C SER A 94 10.59 15.48 10.50
N LEU A 95 10.42 14.20 10.12
CA LEU A 95 11.23 13.07 10.62
C LEU A 95 12.61 12.96 9.94
N GLY A 96 12.95 13.92 9.05
CA GLY A 96 14.23 14.01 8.37
C GLY A 96 14.32 13.24 7.04
N PHE A 97 13.22 12.65 6.53
CA PHE A 97 13.22 12.04 5.21
C PHE A 97 13.23 13.10 4.10
N VAL A 98 14.07 12.89 3.09
CA VAL A 98 14.09 13.73 1.88
C VAL A 98 13.24 13.04 0.81
N VAL A 99 12.01 13.54 0.60
CA VAL A 99 11.09 12.99 -0.39
C VAL A 99 11.45 13.52 -1.76
N ILE A 100 12.04 12.67 -2.62
CA ILE A 100 12.52 13.05 -3.96
C ILE A 100 11.48 12.84 -5.05
N ALA A 101 10.52 11.93 -4.85
CA ALA A 101 9.39 11.70 -5.75
C ALA A 101 8.23 11.03 -5.00
N ILE A 102 7.04 11.15 -5.57
CA ILE A 102 5.81 10.55 -5.04
C ILE A 102 5.14 9.73 -6.15
N VAL A 103 4.66 8.54 -5.80
CA VAL A 103 3.77 7.73 -6.64
C VAL A 103 2.46 7.55 -5.89
N CYS A 104 1.35 7.99 -6.50
CA CYS A 104 0.02 7.90 -5.89
C CYS A 104 -1.03 7.45 -6.92
N ASP A 105 -2.26 7.25 -6.48
CA ASP A 105 -3.39 7.01 -7.38
C ASP A 105 -3.76 8.27 -8.17
N GLY A 106 -4.69 8.14 -9.11
CA GLY A 106 -5.19 9.24 -9.94
C GLY A 106 -6.27 10.09 -9.25
N ARG A 107 -6.30 10.18 -7.93
CA ARG A 107 -7.28 10.97 -7.19
C ARG A 107 -7.25 12.44 -7.63
N LYS A 108 -8.44 13.00 -7.88
CA LYS A 108 -8.59 14.39 -8.35
C LYS A 108 -7.90 15.37 -7.39
N GLY A 109 -7.02 16.20 -7.94
CA GLY A 109 -6.31 17.26 -7.22
C GLY A 109 -5.12 16.77 -6.37
N LEU A 110 -4.94 15.47 -6.16
CA LEU A 110 -3.86 14.95 -5.30
C LEU A 110 -2.48 15.24 -5.91
N MET A 111 -2.29 14.96 -7.19
CA MET A 111 -1.01 15.18 -7.86
C MET A 111 -0.61 16.66 -7.87
N GLN A 112 -1.59 17.57 -8.02
CA GLN A 112 -1.38 19.02 -8.00
C GLN A 112 -1.07 19.57 -6.60
N SER A 113 -1.33 18.80 -5.56
CA SER A 113 -1.06 19.20 -4.17
C SER A 113 0.43 19.28 -3.84
N PHE A 114 1.29 18.65 -4.64
CA PHE A 114 2.73 18.56 -4.41
C PHE A 114 3.52 19.36 -5.45
N LYS A 115 3.48 20.71 -5.36
CA LYS A 115 4.07 21.60 -6.38
C LYS A 115 5.58 21.43 -6.58
N ASN A 116 6.32 21.08 -5.52
CA ASN A 116 7.78 21.05 -5.51
C ASN A 116 8.37 19.63 -5.52
N ILE A 117 7.54 18.61 -5.61
CA ILE A 117 7.98 17.21 -5.61
C ILE A 117 7.43 16.55 -6.88
N PRO A 118 8.25 15.90 -7.69
CA PRO A 118 7.78 15.14 -8.86
C PRO A 118 6.76 14.08 -8.44
N VAL A 119 5.60 14.07 -9.09
CA VAL A 119 4.52 13.11 -8.80
C VAL A 119 4.20 12.28 -10.02
N GLN A 120 4.16 10.98 -9.86
CA GLN A 120 3.76 10.03 -10.89
C GLN A 120 2.48 9.31 -10.46
N MET A 121 1.57 9.14 -11.40
CA MET A 121 0.42 8.26 -11.19
C MET A 121 0.86 6.79 -11.14
N CYS A 122 0.35 6.05 -10.15
CA CYS A 122 0.60 4.61 -10.01
C CYS A 122 0.18 3.86 -11.27
N GLN A 123 1.10 3.11 -11.86
CA GLN A 123 0.85 2.36 -13.09
C GLN A 123 -0.25 1.31 -12.95
N PHE A 124 -0.35 0.68 -11.77
CA PHE A 124 -1.43 -0.27 -11.47
C PHE A 124 -2.81 0.41 -11.59
N HIS A 125 -2.96 1.60 -10.99
CA HIS A 125 -4.20 2.36 -11.07
C HIS A 125 -4.48 2.88 -12.48
N GLN A 126 -3.45 3.28 -13.24
CA GLN A 126 -3.62 3.64 -14.67
C GLN A 126 -4.16 2.47 -15.48
N VAL A 127 -3.55 1.28 -15.33
CA VAL A 127 -4.02 0.07 -16.00
C VAL A 127 -5.45 -0.29 -15.60
N ALA A 128 -5.78 -0.19 -14.31
CA ALA A 128 -7.12 -0.45 -13.80
C ALA A 128 -8.16 0.52 -14.37
N ILE A 129 -7.82 1.80 -14.51
CA ILE A 129 -8.68 2.81 -15.15
C ILE A 129 -8.91 2.46 -16.62
N ILE A 130 -7.84 2.23 -17.38
CA ILE A 130 -7.95 1.89 -18.80
C ILE A 130 -8.83 0.65 -18.99
N ARG A 131 -8.64 -0.38 -18.20
CA ARG A 131 -9.42 -1.63 -18.26
C ARG A 131 -10.92 -1.44 -17.99
N ARG A 132 -11.34 -0.39 -17.28
CA ARG A 132 -12.77 -0.05 -17.10
C ARG A 132 -13.40 0.45 -18.38
N TYR A 133 -12.64 1.10 -19.26
CA TYR A 133 -13.13 1.67 -20.51
C TYR A 133 -12.96 0.73 -21.71
N ILE A 134 -12.08 -0.26 -21.60
CA ILE A 134 -11.84 -1.24 -22.65
C ILE A 134 -12.63 -2.53 -22.35
N THR A 135 -13.46 -2.98 -23.29
CA THR A 135 -14.12 -4.29 -23.16
C THR A 135 -13.12 -5.44 -23.23
N LYS A 136 -13.50 -6.63 -22.73
CA LYS A 136 -12.64 -7.83 -22.81
C LYS A 136 -12.28 -8.18 -24.26
N ASN A 137 -13.19 -7.97 -25.21
CA ASN A 137 -13.02 -8.24 -26.64
C ASN A 137 -13.30 -6.96 -27.45
N PRO A 138 -12.36 -6.01 -27.53
CA PRO A 138 -12.56 -4.75 -28.24
C PRO A 138 -12.66 -4.99 -29.74
N LYS A 139 -13.63 -4.30 -30.38
CA LYS A 139 -13.84 -4.39 -31.84
C LYS A 139 -12.97 -3.39 -32.60
N LEU A 140 -12.85 -2.18 -32.09
CA LEU A 140 -12.08 -1.10 -32.73
C LEU A 140 -10.55 -1.36 -32.63
N GLN A 141 -9.82 -1.06 -33.70
CA GLN A 141 -8.36 -1.27 -33.76
C GLN A 141 -7.64 -0.50 -32.64
N ALA A 142 -7.95 0.78 -32.44
CA ALA A 142 -7.37 1.60 -31.36
C ALA A 142 -7.56 0.96 -29.97
N SER A 143 -8.72 0.36 -29.70
CA SER A 143 -8.98 -0.33 -28.44
C SER A 143 -8.20 -1.64 -28.31
N LYS A 144 -7.94 -2.35 -29.42
CA LYS A 144 -7.08 -3.55 -29.45
C LYS A 144 -5.62 -3.17 -29.16
N ASP A 145 -5.14 -2.09 -29.79
CA ASP A 145 -3.77 -1.60 -29.60
C ASP A 145 -3.55 -1.12 -28.15
N LEU A 146 -4.50 -0.37 -27.61
CA LEU A 146 -4.47 0.06 -26.22
C LEU A 146 -4.49 -1.11 -25.24
N LYS A 147 -5.30 -2.14 -25.53
CA LYS A 147 -5.31 -3.38 -24.73
C LYS A 147 -3.96 -4.07 -24.76
N SER A 148 -3.34 -4.21 -25.93
CA SER A 148 -2.01 -4.81 -26.09
C SER A 148 -0.96 -4.09 -25.24
N ILE A 149 -0.92 -2.74 -25.26
CA ILE A 149 -0.02 -1.92 -24.45
C ILE A 149 -0.24 -2.16 -22.95
N VAL A 150 -1.51 -2.21 -22.51
CA VAL A 150 -1.88 -2.44 -21.12
C VAL A 150 -1.45 -3.83 -20.65
N ASP A 151 -1.63 -4.85 -21.48
CA ASP A 151 -1.29 -6.24 -21.13
C ASP A 151 0.23 -6.44 -21.09
N MET A 152 1.00 -5.81 -21.97
CA MET A 152 2.48 -5.79 -21.90
C MET A 152 2.97 -5.14 -20.59
N ARG A 153 2.39 -4.02 -20.16
CA ARG A 153 2.73 -3.37 -18.89
C ARG A 153 2.38 -4.23 -17.68
N SER A 154 1.21 -4.89 -17.70
CA SER A 154 0.78 -5.78 -16.61
C SER A 154 1.72 -6.98 -16.44
N ASN A 155 2.26 -7.52 -17.51
CA ASN A 155 3.20 -8.64 -17.46
C ASN A 155 4.55 -8.21 -16.87
N ARG A 156 5.04 -6.99 -17.17
CA ARG A 156 6.25 -6.44 -16.56
C ARG A 156 6.09 -6.19 -15.05
N GLN A 157 4.90 -5.81 -14.60
CA GLN A 157 4.63 -5.61 -13.15
C GLN A 157 4.62 -6.92 -12.36
N LYS A 158 4.22 -8.05 -12.95
CA LYS A 158 4.29 -9.36 -12.28
C LYS A 158 5.72 -9.80 -11.98
N VAL A 159 6.70 -9.24 -12.68
CA VAL A 159 8.13 -9.53 -12.49
C VAL A 159 8.82 -8.54 -11.52
N GLY A 160 8.21 -7.39 -11.20
CA GLY A 160 8.86 -6.29 -10.47
C GLY A 160 8.12 -5.68 -9.27
N CYS A 161 6.93 -6.13 -8.93
CA CYS A 161 6.18 -5.63 -7.78
C CYS A 161 5.99 -6.72 -6.72
N PHE A 162 6.88 -6.76 -5.77
CA PHE A 162 6.68 -7.34 -4.44
C PHE A 162 6.97 -6.30 -3.38
#